data_eeb2baae567b7545997a5c0c467792d3
#
_entry.id   eeb2baae567b7545997a5c0c467792d3
#
_cell.length_a   1.000
_cell.length_b   1.000
_cell.length_c   1.000
_cell.angle_alpha   90.00
_cell.angle_beta   90.00
_cell.angle_gamma   90.00
#
_symmetry.space_group_name_H-M   'P 1'
#
loop_
_entity.id
_entity.type
_entity.pdbx_description
1 polymer ?
#
loop_
_entity_poly.entity_id
_entity_poly.type
_entity_poly.pdbx_seq_one_letter_code
_entity_poly.pdbx_strand_id
1 'polypeptide(L)'
;MLLESRIAELFSKGKFVVTSELSPPRGADQQLLLDKLELMKGYCDAVNLTDNVRGIPSMSSLASSHIVLESGLEPIMQLTTRDKNRAAIQSELYGAYALGVRNILFITGDHSYLGPYHDVKPVEDINSIQALKLANRLMSGFDTTGDQLEGVPHFCLGSTFNQHADDIENEANRVELKYLAGAEFFQTQAVFDVGRFRSFVDQVKDLPIKILAGVIPLKSPESAEFMNQAIPGIEIPAFMIRKLTDAGEGYSDEDALEKYMDEGLKMSLKTISELCKIKRIDGVHIMGVNWEESLSFLVDKSEIRNLRNGV
;
A
#
# COMPACT_ATOMS: atom_id res chain seq x y z
N MET A 1 -8.22 17.65 21.62
CA MET A 1 -8.60 16.44 20.89
C MET A 1 -7.40 16.08 20.03
N LEU A 2 -6.81 14.93 20.25
CA LEU A 2 -5.66 14.48 19.46
C LEU A 2 -6.10 14.37 18.00
N LEU A 3 -5.27 14.83 17.08
CA LEU A 3 -5.51 14.63 15.64
C LEU A 3 -5.58 13.13 15.39
N GLU A 4 -6.76 12.63 15.12
CA GLU A 4 -6.97 11.25 14.75
C GLU A 4 -6.58 11.05 13.28
N SER A 5 -6.33 9.80 12.88
CA SER A 5 -6.09 9.45 11.50
C SER A 5 -7.29 9.83 10.61
N ARG A 6 -7.04 10.56 9.53
CA ARG A 6 -8.07 10.91 8.55
C ARG A 6 -8.70 9.67 7.91
N ILE A 7 -7.88 8.65 7.58
CA ILE A 7 -8.43 7.43 6.99
C ILE A 7 -9.29 6.65 7.99
N ALA A 8 -8.93 6.61 9.27
CA ALA A 8 -9.75 6.01 10.31
C ALA A 8 -11.09 6.74 10.46
N GLU A 9 -11.08 8.08 10.39
CA GLU A 9 -12.29 8.88 10.39
C GLU A 9 -13.19 8.58 9.17
N LEU A 10 -12.61 8.47 7.97
CA LEU A 10 -13.34 8.13 6.77
C LEU A 10 -13.95 6.72 6.86
N PHE A 11 -13.20 5.75 7.36
CA PHE A 11 -13.69 4.39 7.59
C PHE A 11 -14.85 4.35 8.59
N SER A 12 -14.76 5.11 9.69
CA SER A 12 -15.83 5.17 10.69
C SER A 12 -17.13 5.77 10.14
N LYS A 13 -17.01 6.64 9.13
CA LYS A 13 -18.16 7.25 8.41
C LYS A 13 -18.66 6.39 7.24
N GLY A 14 -18.08 5.21 7.02
CA GLY A 14 -18.42 4.34 5.89
C GLY A 14 -18.11 4.97 4.53
N LYS A 15 -17.13 5.87 4.45
CA LYS A 15 -16.69 6.48 3.19
C LYS A 15 -15.76 5.55 2.42
N PHE A 16 -15.88 5.60 1.10
CA PHE A 16 -14.96 4.89 0.21
C PHE A 16 -13.60 5.62 0.19
N VAL A 17 -12.54 4.92 0.60
CA VAL A 17 -11.20 5.50 0.79
C VAL A 17 -10.33 5.23 -0.44
N VAL A 18 -9.60 6.24 -0.87
CA VAL A 18 -8.58 6.11 -1.92
C VAL A 18 -7.22 6.37 -1.32
N THR A 19 -6.34 5.37 -1.36
CA THR A 19 -4.94 5.56 -1.04
C THR A 19 -4.08 5.37 -2.28
N SER A 20 -2.92 6.00 -2.29
CA SER A 20 -1.93 5.77 -3.33
C SER A 20 -0.56 5.54 -2.72
N GLU A 21 0.45 5.25 -3.53
CA GLU A 21 1.79 4.90 -3.06
C GLU A 21 2.85 5.75 -3.75
N LEU A 22 3.85 6.18 -3.00
CA LEU A 22 5.08 6.78 -3.48
C LEU A 22 6.29 6.02 -2.94
N SER A 23 7.23 5.75 -3.82
CA SER A 23 8.56 5.35 -3.41
C SER A 23 9.39 6.60 -3.12
N PRO A 24 9.92 6.75 -1.90
CA PRO A 24 10.82 7.86 -1.57
C PRO A 24 12.06 7.86 -2.48
N PRO A 25 12.68 9.02 -2.72
CA PRO A 25 13.86 9.12 -3.60
C PRO A 25 15.04 8.29 -3.05
N ARG A 26 15.86 7.78 -3.97
CA ARG A 26 17.10 7.07 -3.63
C ARG A 26 18.24 8.05 -3.30
N GLY A 27 17.97 8.94 -2.33
CA GLY A 27 18.88 10.00 -1.91
C GLY A 27 18.16 11.00 -1.02
N ALA A 28 18.73 12.19 -0.85
CA ALA A 28 18.25 13.20 0.08
C ALA A 28 17.46 14.36 -0.58
N ASP A 29 17.16 14.25 -1.87
CA ASP A 29 16.44 15.29 -2.59
C ASP A 29 14.93 15.20 -2.32
N GLN A 30 14.46 16.05 -1.41
CA GLN A 30 13.02 16.14 -1.09
C GLN A 30 12.17 16.73 -2.22
N GLN A 31 12.76 17.50 -3.16
CA GLN A 31 11.98 18.11 -4.22
C GLN A 31 11.36 17.09 -5.15
N LEU A 32 12.09 16.00 -5.41
CA LEU A 32 11.56 14.88 -6.19
C LEU A 32 10.30 14.25 -5.57
N LEU A 33 10.21 14.24 -4.23
CA LEU A 33 9.02 13.76 -3.54
C LEU A 33 7.88 14.79 -3.62
N LEU A 34 8.19 16.06 -3.40
CA LEU A 34 7.21 17.16 -3.45
C LEU A 34 6.56 17.28 -4.83
N ASP A 35 7.34 17.20 -5.91
CA ASP A 35 6.82 17.26 -7.28
C ASP A 35 5.78 16.17 -7.55
N LYS A 36 6.05 14.95 -7.08
CA LYS A 36 5.10 13.83 -7.20
C LYS A 36 3.85 14.02 -6.34
N LEU A 37 3.99 14.56 -5.13
CA LEU A 37 2.86 14.83 -4.25
C LEU A 37 1.88 15.85 -4.84
N GLU A 38 2.35 16.84 -5.58
CA GLU A 38 1.47 17.82 -6.26
C GLU A 38 0.52 17.12 -7.25
N LEU A 39 0.96 16.07 -7.94
CA LEU A 39 0.12 15.29 -8.86
C LEU A 39 -0.96 14.48 -8.15
N MET A 40 -0.80 14.23 -6.86
CA MET A 40 -1.69 13.37 -6.07
C MET A 40 -2.72 14.15 -5.26
N LYS A 41 -2.50 15.46 -5.05
CA LYS A 41 -3.38 16.31 -4.26
C LYS A 41 -4.82 16.31 -4.78
N GLY A 42 -5.77 16.04 -3.89
CA GLY A 42 -7.20 15.97 -4.21
C GLY A 42 -7.67 14.62 -4.79
N TYR A 43 -6.76 13.75 -5.19
CA TYR A 43 -7.10 12.46 -5.80
C TYR A 43 -7.03 11.27 -4.84
N CYS A 44 -6.26 11.37 -3.76
CA CYS A 44 -6.22 10.35 -2.71
C CYS A 44 -6.49 10.96 -1.32
N ASP A 45 -6.84 10.09 -0.37
CA ASP A 45 -7.11 10.45 1.01
C ASP A 45 -5.86 10.27 1.88
N ALA A 46 -4.96 9.37 1.48
CA ALA A 46 -3.64 9.19 2.08
C ALA A 46 -2.64 8.60 1.09
N VAL A 47 -1.34 8.80 1.37
CA VAL A 47 -0.22 8.36 0.54
C VAL A 47 0.68 7.42 1.34
N ASN A 48 0.87 6.20 0.85
CA ASN A 48 1.86 5.27 1.37
C ASN A 48 3.28 5.72 1.01
N LEU A 49 4.18 5.71 1.98
CA LEU A 49 5.62 5.89 1.78
C LEU A 49 6.31 4.55 1.96
N THR A 50 6.83 3.98 0.88
CA THR A 50 7.48 2.67 0.92
C THR A 50 8.77 2.71 1.74
N ASP A 51 9.13 1.60 2.39
CA ASP A 51 10.32 1.47 3.23
C ASP A 51 11.30 0.47 2.59
N ASN A 52 12.34 0.97 1.92
CA ASN A 52 13.42 0.20 1.29
C ASN A 52 12.92 -0.97 0.42
N VAL A 53 12.11 -0.66 -0.59
CA VAL A 53 11.55 -1.67 -1.52
C VAL A 53 12.65 -2.56 -2.07
N ARG A 54 12.48 -3.90 -1.96
CA ARG A 54 13.46 -4.91 -2.38
C ARG A 54 14.85 -4.71 -1.76
N GLY A 55 14.93 -4.15 -0.56
CA GLY A 55 16.20 -3.87 0.11
C GLY A 55 17.01 -2.72 -0.50
N ILE A 56 16.44 -1.93 -1.40
CA ILE A 56 17.11 -0.77 -2.00
C ILE A 56 16.97 0.43 -1.06
N PRO A 57 18.08 0.98 -0.55
CA PRO A 57 18.03 2.15 0.33
C PRO A 57 17.39 3.35 -0.37
N SER A 58 16.46 4.00 0.32
CA SER A 58 15.80 5.24 -0.07
C SER A 58 15.70 6.18 1.13
N MET A 59 15.25 7.41 0.91
CA MET A 59 14.89 8.30 2.02
C MET A 59 13.95 7.54 2.96
N SER A 60 14.17 7.61 4.28
CA SER A 60 13.38 6.82 5.24
C SER A 60 11.89 7.14 5.13
N SER A 61 11.05 6.13 5.34
CA SER A 61 9.60 6.31 5.34
C SER A 61 9.13 7.31 6.39
N LEU A 62 9.83 7.42 7.53
CA LEU A 62 9.58 8.42 8.57
C LEU A 62 9.82 9.85 8.07
N ALA A 63 11.01 10.13 7.48
CA ALA A 63 11.32 11.45 6.96
C ALA A 63 10.37 11.84 5.82
N SER A 64 10.11 10.91 4.91
CA SER A 64 9.17 11.12 3.81
C SER A 64 7.74 11.35 4.29
N SER A 65 7.30 10.66 5.36
CA SER A 65 5.99 10.88 5.97
C SER A 65 5.85 12.28 6.56
N HIS A 66 6.90 12.80 7.16
CA HIS A 66 6.91 14.19 7.65
C HIS A 66 6.78 15.20 6.50
N ILE A 67 7.51 15.00 5.40
CA ILE A 67 7.41 15.85 4.21
C ILE A 67 6.00 15.82 3.62
N VAL A 68 5.35 14.64 3.59
CA VAL A 68 3.96 14.48 3.14
C VAL A 68 3.01 15.28 4.02
N LEU A 69 3.16 15.23 5.35
CA LEU A 69 2.36 16.03 6.29
C LEU A 69 2.52 17.54 6.04
N GLU A 70 3.75 18.01 5.88
CA GLU A 70 4.05 19.43 5.58
C GLU A 70 3.44 19.85 4.22
N SER A 71 3.28 18.93 3.27
CA SER A 71 2.61 19.21 2.00
C SER A 71 1.07 19.27 2.09
N GLY A 72 0.49 18.93 3.26
CA GLY A 72 -0.95 18.92 3.52
C GLY A 72 -1.65 17.61 3.11
N LEU A 73 -0.91 16.54 2.84
CA LEU A 73 -1.44 15.21 2.60
C LEU A 73 -1.27 14.31 3.84
N GLU A 74 -2.08 13.27 3.93
CA GLU A 74 -2.00 12.28 5.01
C GLU A 74 -1.04 11.16 4.62
N PRO A 75 0.02 10.86 5.39
CA PRO A 75 0.88 9.72 5.12
C PRO A 75 0.34 8.43 5.73
N ILE A 76 0.61 7.32 5.04
CA ILE A 76 0.66 5.98 5.61
C ILE A 76 2.13 5.56 5.60
N MET A 77 2.76 5.60 6.76
CA MET A 77 4.15 5.20 6.89
C MET A 77 4.25 3.68 6.82
N GLN A 78 4.85 3.16 5.76
CA GLN A 78 5.22 1.74 5.72
C GLN A 78 6.42 1.50 6.63
N LEU A 79 6.38 0.43 7.40
CA LEU A 79 7.44 0.03 8.30
C LEU A 79 7.78 -1.44 8.10
N THR A 80 8.96 -1.66 7.53
CA THR A 80 9.49 -2.98 7.20
C THR A 80 10.25 -3.57 8.38
N THR A 81 9.87 -4.78 8.81
CA THR A 81 10.56 -5.47 9.92
C THR A 81 11.88 -6.11 9.50
N ARG A 82 12.11 -6.30 8.19
CA ARG A 82 13.36 -6.86 7.66
C ARG A 82 14.61 -6.11 8.12
N ASP A 83 14.53 -4.77 8.17
CA ASP A 83 15.70 -3.91 8.36
C ASP A 83 15.85 -3.42 9.81
N LYS A 84 14.90 -3.72 10.69
CA LYS A 84 14.79 -3.11 12.02
C LYS A 84 14.51 -4.15 13.11
N ASN A 85 15.22 -4.06 14.23
CA ASN A 85 14.87 -4.81 15.43
C ASN A 85 13.75 -4.11 16.22
N ARG A 86 13.21 -4.79 17.22
CA ARG A 86 12.08 -4.27 18.03
C ARG A 86 12.40 -2.96 18.75
N ALA A 87 13.66 -2.71 19.14
CA ALA A 87 14.04 -1.45 19.77
C ALA A 87 14.01 -0.30 18.77
N ALA A 88 14.55 -0.50 17.56
CA ALA A 88 14.49 0.48 16.48
C ALA A 88 13.05 0.77 16.07
N ILE A 89 12.19 -0.26 15.95
CA ILE A 89 10.77 -0.10 15.63
C ILE A 89 10.04 0.74 16.70
N GLN A 90 10.26 0.48 17.99
CA GLN A 90 9.66 1.30 19.07
C GLN A 90 10.10 2.76 18.97
N SER A 91 11.40 3.00 18.83
CA SER A 91 11.96 4.34 18.72
C SER A 91 11.39 5.10 17.50
N GLU A 92 11.24 4.41 16.37
CA GLU A 92 10.69 4.99 15.15
C GLU A 92 9.19 5.32 15.30
N LEU A 93 8.41 4.47 15.99
CA LEU A 93 7.00 4.75 16.29
C LEU A 93 6.84 5.96 17.23
N TYR A 94 7.70 6.12 18.24
CA TYR A 94 7.68 7.32 19.08
C TYR A 94 7.95 8.57 18.25
N GLY A 95 8.97 8.55 17.39
CA GLY A 95 9.29 9.64 16.49
C GLY A 95 8.17 9.94 15.51
N ALA A 96 7.59 8.90 14.90
CA ALA A 96 6.47 9.03 13.96
C ALA A 96 5.28 9.74 14.60
N TYR A 97 4.88 9.32 15.79
CA TYR A 97 3.77 9.95 16.50
C TYR A 97 4.07 11.41 16.90
N ALA A 98 5.29 11.68 17.39
CA ALA A 98 5.73 13.03 17.74
C ALA A 98 5.75 13.98 16.52
N LEU A 99 6.09 13.48 15.33
CA LEU A 99 6.07 14.22 14.07
C LEU A 99 4.68 14.34 13.44
N GLY A 100 3.63 13.78 14.03
CA GLY A 100 2.26 13.89 13.54
C GLY A 100 1.77 12.73 12.65
N VAL A 101 2.58 11.70 12.40
CA VAL A 101 2.14 10.52 11.67
C VAL A 101 1.10 9.76 12.48
N ARG A 102 0.01 9.34 11.84
CA ARG A 102 -1.13 8.65 12.48
C ARG A 102 -1.46 7.30 11.87
N ASN A 103 -0.90 6.98 10.70
CA ASN A 103 -1.14 5.70 10.04
C ASN A 103 0.17 4.95 9.83
N ILE A 104 0.21 3.71 10.29
CA ILE A 104 1.36 2.82 10.13
C ILE A 104 0.91 1.56 9.40
N LEU A 105 1.61 1.17 8.35
CA LEU A 105 1.41 -0.09 7.66
C LEU A 105 2.61 -1.01 7.91
N PHE A 106 2.39 -2.10 8.64
CA PHE A 106 3.46 -3.08 8.88
C PHE A 106 3.54 -4.15 7.81
N ILE A 107 4.73 -4.29 7.26
CA ILE A 107 5.09 -5.36 6.33
C ILE A 107 6.36 -6.07 6.82
N THR A 108 6.56 -7.32 6.42
CA THR A 108 7.83 -8.01 6.68
C THR A 108 8.93 -7.47 5.77
N GLY A 109 8.58 -7.13 4.54
CA GLY A 109 9.49 -6.75 3.46
C GLY A 109 10.01 -7.95 2.68
N ASP A 110 10.36 -7.71 1.42
CA ASP A 110 10.96 -8.74 0.57
C ASP A 110 12.36 -9.09 1.06
N HIS A 111 12.79 -10.30 0.81
CA HIS A 111 14.16 -10.70 1.16
C HIS A 111 15.18 -9.89 0.36
N SER A 112 16.30 -9.49 1.01
CA SER A 112 17.32 -8.62 0.41
C SER A 112 17.95 -9.18 -0.86
N TYR A 113 18.01 -10.51 -1.03
CA TYR A 113 18.55 -11.13 -2.26
C TYR A 113 17.71 -10.84 -3.52
N LEU A 114 16.45 -10.40 -3.38
CA LEU A 114 15.61 -9.97 -4.52
C LEU A 114 16.00 -8.60 -5.07
N GLY A 115 16.83 -7.87 -4.37
CA GLY A 115 17.39 -6.57 -4.77
C GLY A 115 18.87 -6.65 -5.11
N PRO A 116 19.49 -5.52 -5.47
CA PRO A 116 20.90 -5.46 -5.83
C PRO A 116 21.87 -5.53 -4.63
N TYR A 117 21.36 -5.43 -3.40
CA TYR A 117 22.16 -5.39 -2.17
C TYR A 117 22.19 -6.78 -1.51
N HIS A 118 22.77 -7.76 -2.18
CA HIS A 118 22.76 -9.17 -1.77
C HIS A 118 23.47 -9.45 -0.43
N ASP A 119 24.42 -8.58 -0.04
CA ASP A 119 25.23 -8.73 1.18
C ASP A 119 24.55 -8.14 2.42
N VAL A 120 23.43 -7.43 2.27
CA VAL A 120 22.69 -6.88 3.40
C VAL A 120 21.98 -8.01 4.14
N LYS A 121 22.31 -8.17 5.42
CA LYS A 121 21.69 -9.18 6.28
C LYS A 121 20.39 -8.67 6.86
N PRO A 122 19.28 -9.42 6.75
CA PRO A 122 18.04 -9.06 7.44
C PRO A 122 18.23 -9.19 8.95
N VAL A 123 17.51 -8.37 9.71
CA VAL A 123 17.59 -8.35 11.18
C VAL A 123 16.83 -9.54 11.79
N GLU A 124 15.67 -9.92 11.23
CA GLU A 124 14.85 -11.09 11.61
C GLU A 124 14.51 -11.19 13.11
N ASP A 125 14.40 -10.04 13.82
CA ASP A 125 14.05 -10.02 15.23
C ASP A 125 12.54 -10.27 15.45
N ILE A 126 11.69 -9.59 14.65
CA ILE A 126 10.23 -9.75 14.69
C ILE A 126 9.63 -9.69 13.29
N ASN A 127 8.51 -10.36 13.10
CA ASN A 127 7.72 -10.28 11.86
C ASN A 127 6.61 -9.22 11.96
N SER A 128 5.87 -9.01 10.87
CA SER A 128 4.81 -7.98 10.80
C SER A 128 3.69 -8.19 11.83
N ILE A 129 3.33 -9.44 12.18
CA ILE A 129 2.31 -9.72 13.22
C ILE A 129 2.83 -9.35 14.59
N GLN A 130 4.10 -9.64 14.88
CA GLN A 130 4.73 -9.27 16.13
C GLN A 130 4.93 -7.75 16.25
N ALA A 131 5.21 -7.07 15.13
CA ALA A 131 5.30 -5.61 15.07
C ALA A 131 3.94 -4.94 15.32
N LEU A 132 2.84 -5.48 14.80
CA LEU A 132 1.48 -5.04 15.13
C LEU A 132 1.19 -5.17 16.63
N LYS A 133 1.50 -6.33 17.22
CA LYS A 133 1.35 -6.55 18.68
C LYS A 133 2.18 -5.57 19.50
N LEU A 134 3.40 -5.28 19.06
CA LEU A 134 4.28 -4.30 19.67
C LEU A 134 3.64 -2.91 19.62
N ALA A 135 3.19 -2.44 18.46
CA ALA A 135 2.54 -1.14 18.33
C ALA A 135 1.27 -1.04 19.17
N ASN A 136 0.44 -2.08 19.18
CA ASN A 136 -0.77 -2.13 20.02
C ASN A 136 -0.45 -2.07 21.51
N ARG A 137 0.66 -2.69 21.95
CA ARG A 137 1.15 -2.58 23.33
C ARG A 137 1.60 -1.15 23.67
N LEU A 138 2.33 -0.47 22.76
CA LEU A 138 2.69 0.94 22.96
C LEU A 138 1.44 1.82 23.06
N MET A 139 0.41 1.56 22.25
CA MET A 139 -0.88 2.26 22.31
C MET A 139 -1.63 2.00 23.64
N SER A 140 -1.31 0.93 24.36
CA SER A 140 -1.83 0.69 25.72
C SER A 140 -1.03 1.40 26.82
N GLY A 141 0.01 2.14 26.47
CA GLY A 141 0.83 2.94 27.40
C GLY A 141 2.03 2.23 27.98
N PHE A 142 2.42 1.07 27.45
CA PHE A 142 3.55 0.29 27.96
C PHE A 142 4.51 -0.10 26.84
N ASP A 143 5.79 -0.09 27.12
CA ASP A 143 6.82 -0.62 26.22
C ASP A 143 6.87 -2.16 26.23
N THR A 144 7.79 -2.75 25.47
CA THR A 144 7.95 -4.21 25.38
C THR A 144 8.52 -4.84 26.63
N THR A 145 9.12 -4.08 27.55
CA THR A 145 9.64 -4.56 28.85
C THR A 145 8.59 -4.47 29.96
N GLY A 146 7.54 -3.69 29.75
CA GLY A 146 6.45 -3.47 30.69
C GLY A 146 6.54 -2.14 31.43
N ASP A 147 7.49 -1.28 31.09
CA ASP A 147 7.61 0.04 31.63
C ASP A 147 6.57 0.99 31.02
N GLN A 148 6.05 1.90 31.86
CA GLN A 148 5.07 2.89 31.46
C GLN A 148 5.71 3.96 30.55
N LEU A 149 5.03 4.33 29.48
CA LEU A 149 5.51 5.33 28.52
C LEU A 149 5.29 6.75 29.01
N GLU A 150 6.24 7.62 28.70
CA GLU A 150 6.12 9.08 28.81
C GLU A 150 5.37 9.64 27.59
N GLY A 151 4.06 9.47 27.54
CA GLY A 151 3.23 9.79 26.37
C GLY A 151 2.87 8.54 25.55
N VAL A 152 1.59 8.40 25.26
CA VAL A 152 1.03 7.22 24.61
C VAL A 152 0.75 7.53 23.13
N PRO A 153 1.40 6.81 22.18
CA PRO A 153 1.08 6.97 20.78
C PRO A 153 -0.27 6.34 20.44
N HIS A 154 -0.97 6.89 19.43
CA HIS A 154 -2.19 6.33 18.87
C HIS A 154 -2.10 6.31 17.36
N PHE A 155 -2.28 5.15 16.75
CA PHE A 155 -2.19 4.93 15.32
C PHE A 155 -3.40 4.15 14.80
N CYS A 156 -3.81 4.43 13.58
CA CYS A 156 -4.56 3.51 12.74
C CYS A 156 -3.54 2.51 12.14
N LEU A 157 -3.62 1.26 12.57
CA LEU A 157 -2.66 0.23 12.18
C LEU A 157 -3.15 -0.53 10.96
N GLY A 158 -2.30 -0.63 9.95
CA GLY A 158 -2.54 -1.38 8.74
C GLY A 158 -1.58 -2.54 8.53
N SER A 159 -1.97 -3.45 7.67
CA SER A 159 -1.12 -4.51 7.16
C SER A 159 -1.53 -4.88 5.73
N THR A 160 -0.96 -5.94 5.19
CA THR A 160 -1.24 -6.41 3.84
C THR A 160 -1.71 -7.85 3.85
N PHE A 161 -2.37 -8.27 2.77
CA PHE A 161 -2.56 -9.68 2.45
C PHE A 161 -2.38 -9.94 0.95
N ASN A 162 -2.08 -11.21 0.63
CA ASN A 162 -1.91 -11.66 -0.73
C ASN A 162 -3.04 -12.63 -1.12
N GLN A 163 -4.00 -12.15 -1.90
CA GLN A 163 -5.10 -12.95 -2.43
C GLN A 163 -4.66 -14.03 -3.46
N HIS A 164 -3.39 -13.99 -3.88
CA HIS A 164 -2.77 -14.95 -4.80
C HIS A 164 -1.84 -15.94 -4.09
N ALA A 165 -1.90 -16.01 -2.76
CA ALA A 165 -1.12 -17.00 -2.01
C ALA A 165 -1.45 -18.43 -2.46
N ASP A 166 -0.45 -19.30 -2.47
CA ASP A 166 -0.62 -20.72 -2.84
C ASP A 166 -1.56 -21.43 -1.84
N ASP A 167 -1.44 -21.11 -0.57
CA ASP A 167 -2.29 -21.58 0.52
C ASP A 167 -3.20 -20.46 1.00
N ILE A 168 -4.40 -20.42 0.41
CA ILE A 168 -5.43 -19.40 0.67
C ILE A 168 -5.94 -19.48 2.12
N GLU A 169 -6.12 -20.69 2.68
CA GLU A 169 -6.60 -20.86 4.05
C GLU A 169 -5.56 -20.33 5.06
N ASN A 170 -4.30 -20.65 4.85
CA ASN A 170 -3.22 -20.13 5.69
C ASN A 170 -3.11 -18.60 5.59
N GLU A 171 -3.27 -18.01 4.40
CA GLU A 171 -3.24 -16.54 4.27
C GLU A 171 -4.47 -15.89 4.94
N ALA A 172 -5.67 -16.49 4.86
CA ALA A 172 -6.85 -16.02 5.60
C ALA A 172 -6.62 -16.07 7.12
N ASN A 173 -6.04 -17.16 7.63
CA ASN A 173 -5.64 -17.28 9.03
C ASN A 173 -4.61 -16.21 9.43
N ARG A 174 -3.66 -15.87 8.55
CA ARG A 174 -2.69 -14.78 8.79
C ARG A 174 -3.37 -13.42 8.85
N VAL A 175 -4.41 -13.16 8.04
CA VAL A 175 -5.22 -11.93 8.12
C VAL A 175 -5.90 -11.85 9.49
N GLU A 176 -6.50 -12.94 9.97
CA GLU A 176 -7.11 -12.99 11.31
C GLU A 176 -6.08 -12.71 12.41
N LEU A 177 -4.91 -13.35 12.35
CA LEU A 177 -3.82 -13.11 13.30
C LEU A 177 -3.33 -11.66 13.31
N LYS A 178 -3.28 -11.00 12.15
CA LYS A 178 -2.94 -9.58 12.02
C LYS A 178 -4.03 -8.69 12.61
N TYR A 179 -5.31 -9.01 12.36
CA TYR A 179 -6.43 -8.32 12.98
C TYR A 179 -6.39 -8.43 14.50
N LEU A 180 -6.23 -9.65 15.04
CA LEU A 180 -6.08 -9.88 16.49
C LEU A 180 -4.86 -9.20 17.09
N ALA A 181 -3.84 -8.91 16.29
CA ALA A 181 -2.66 -8.14 16.69
C ALA A 181 -2.89 -6.62 16.66
N GLY A 182 -4.03 -6.14 16.17
CA GLY A 182 -4.41 -4.73 16.17
C GLY A 182 -4.50 -4.08 14.78
N ALA A 183 -4.37 -4.82 13.67
CA ALA A 183 -4.57 -4.25 12.35
C ALA A 183 -6.05 -3.92 12.10
N GLU A 184 -6.33 -2.69 11.70
CA GLU A 184 -7.67 -2.17 11.44
C GLU A 184 -7.98 -2.16 9.93
N PHE A 185 -6.98 -1.90 9.09
CA PHE A 185 -7.14 -1.90 7.64
C PHE A 185 -6.08 -2.76 6.94
N PHE A 186 -6.43 -3.22 5.75
CA PHE A 186 -5.57 -4.05 4.91
C PHE A 186 -5.50 -3.51 3.50
N GLN A 187 -4.29 -3.36 2.99
CA GLN A 187 -4.05 -3.14 1.58
C GLN A 187 -3.70 -4.48 0.92
N THR A 188 -4.28 -4.73 -0.24
CA THR A 188 -4.09 -6.02 -0.91
C THR A 188 -2.99 -5.94 -1.95
N GLN A 189 -2.49 -7.08 -2.38
CA GLN A 189 -1.72 -7.14 -3.61
C GLN A 189 -2.58 -6.69 -4.80
N ALA A 190 -1.94 -6.29 -5.91
CA ALA A 190 -2.68 -5.81 -7.08
C ALA A 190 -3.68 -6.85 -7.61
N VAL A 191 -4.89 -6.40 -7.89
CA VAL A 191 -5.99 -7.25 -8.36
C VAL A 191 -6.06 -7.20 -9.88
N PHE A 192 -5.73 -8.32 -10.54
CA PHE A 192 -5.91 -8.54 -11.97
C PHE A 192 -7.02 -9.55 -12.26
N ASP A 193 -7.32 -10.44 -11.29
CA ASP A 193 -8.44 -11.37 -11.31
C ASP A 193 -9.41 -11.03 -10.17
N VAL A 194 -10.50 -10.33 -10.51
CA VAL A 194 -11.52 -9.92 -9.54
C VAL A 194 -12.32 -11.11 -9.00
N GLY A 195 -12.44 -12.20 -9.77
CA GLY A 195 -13.11 -13.41 -9.32
C GLY A 195 -12.33 -14.09 -8.18
N ARG A 196 -11.04 -14.30 -8.37
CA ARG A 196 -10.14 -14.85 -7.35
C ARG A 196 -10.07 -13.95 -6.12
N PHE A 197 -9.95 -12.64 -6.33
CA PHE A 197 -9.99 -11.66 -5.24
C PHE A 197 -11.26 -11.75 -4.40
N ARG A 198 -12.44 -11.81 -5.05
CA ARG A 198 -13.73 -11.97 -4.36
C ARG A 198 -13.78 -13.24 -3.54
N SER A 199 -13.31 -14.35 -4.09
CA SER A 199 -13.25 -15.63 -3.38
C SER A 199 -12.39 -15.56 -2.12
N PHE A 200 -11.28 -14.81 -2.14
CA PHE A 200 -10.45 -14.58 -0.96
C PHE A 200 -11.17 -13.69 0.07
N VAL A 201 -11.76 -12.59 -0.36
CA VAL A 201 -12.49 -11.65 0.53
C VAL A 201 -13.63 -12.37 1.27
N ASP A 202 -14.26 -13.36 0.62
CA ASP A 202 -15.29 -14.19 1.25
C ASP A 202 -14.75 -15.07 2.40
N GLN A 203 -13.45 -15.43 2.40
CA GLN A 203 -12.82 -16.17 3.51
C GLN A 203 -12.66 -15.31 4.78
N VAL A 204 -12.52 -13.99 4.61
CA VAL A 204 -12.30 -13.03 5.71
C VAL A 204 -13.51 -12.15 5.98
N LYS A 205 -14.69 -12.52 5.44
CA LYS A 205 -15.90 -11.68 5.49
C LYS A 205 -16.40 -11.38 6.89
N ASP A 206 -16.14 -12.28 7.85
CA ASP A 206 -16.60 -12.16 9.23
C ASP A 206 -15.67 -11.32 10.11
N LEU A 207 -14.49 -10.95 9.60
CA LEU A 207 -13.57 -10.07 10.31
C LEU A 207 -13.98 -8.60 10.12
N PRO A 208 -14.05 -7.78 11.18
CA PRO A 208 -14.42 -6.36 11.08
C PRO A 208 -13.24 -5.48 10.66
N ILE A 209 -12.57 -5.85 9.58
CA ILE A 209 -11.43 -5.15 9.00
C ILE A 209 -11.86 -4.27 7.83
N LYS A 210 -11.04 -3.27 7.49
CA LYS A 210 -11.20 -2.43 6.31
C LYS A 210 -10.30 -2.93 5.18
N ILE A 211 -10.83 -3.06 3.96
CA ILE A 211 -10.10 -3.62 2.82
C ILE A 211 -9.97 -2.56 1.73
N LEU A 212 -8.72 -2.24 1.38
CA LEU A 212 -8.35 -1.40 0.25
C LEU A 212 -7.77 -2.27 -0.86
N ALA A 213 -8.53 -2.44 -1.94
CA ALA A 213 -8.11 -3.30 -3.05
C ALA A 213 -6.99 -2.66 -3.87
N GLY A 214 -5.89 -3.38 -4.06
CA GLY A 214 -4.74 -2.91 -4.83
C GLY A 214 -5.03 -2.84 -6.33
N VAL A 215 -4.64 -1.73 -6.97
CA VAL A 215 -4.73 -1.54 -8.42
C VAL A 215 -3.40 -1.00 -8.94
N ILE A 216 -2.82 -1.67 -9.95
CA ILE A 216 -1.64 -1.21 -10.68
C ILE A 216 -2.01 -0.99 -12.14
N PRO A 217 -1.91 0.24 -12.68
CA PRO A 217 -2.05 0.46 -14.11
C PRO A 217 -0.81 -0.07 -14.85
N LEU A 218 -1.04 -0.93 -15.85
CA LEU A 218 0.02 -1.53 -16.66
C LEU A 218 0.52 -0.54 -17.70
N LYS A 219 1.85 -0.41 -17.86
CA LYS A 219 2.47 0.55 -18.79
C LYS A 219 2.89 -0.08 -20.11
N SER A 220 3.33 -1.34 -20.07
CA SER A 220 3.79 -2.08 -21.25
C SER A 220 3.76 -3.58 -21.00
N PRO A 221 3.79 -4.40 -22.06
CA PRO A 221 3.91 -5.85 -21.95
C PRO A 221 5.14 -6.26 -21.11
N GLU A 222 6.31 -5.64 -21.34
CA GLU A 222 7.57 -5.96 -20.67
C GLU A 222 7.48 -5.66 -19.17
N SER A 223 6.85 -4.56 -18.80
CA SER A 223 6.64 -4.23 -17.38
C SER A 223 5.69 -5.22 -16.70
N ALA A 224 4.68 -5.70 -17.40
CA ALA A 224 3.75 -6.70 -16.89
C ALA A 224 4.43 -8.07 -16.71
N GLU A 225 5.22 -8.49 -17.68
CA GLU A 225 6.02 -9.73 -17.60
C GLU A 225 7.04 -9.66 -16.46
N PHE A 226 7.73 -8.52 -16.33
CA PHE A 226 8.66 -8.28 -15.22
C PHE A 226 7.96 -8.38 -13.86
N MET A 227 6.77 -7.80 -13.70
CA MET A 227 6.01 -7.90 -12.45
C MET A 227 5.66 -9.36 -12.11
N ASN A 228 5.20 -10.14 -13.10
CA ASN A 228 4.92 -11.56 -12.91
C ASN A 228 6.15 -12.37 -12.47
N GLN A 229 7.34 -12.01 -12.92
CA GLN A 229 8.57 -12.72 -12.60
C GLN A 229 9.22 -12.26 -11.29
N ALA A 230 9.14 -10.96 -11.00
CA ALA A 230 9.97 -10.33 -9.97
C ALA A 230 9.23 -9.93 -8.70
N ILE A 231 7.89 -9.86 -8.72
CA ILE A 231 7.11 -9.41 -7.56
C ILE A 231 6.26 -10.54 -7.01
N PRO A 232 6.58 -11.06 -5.82
CA PRO A 232 5.80 -12.11 -5.21
C PRO A 232 4.31 -11.73 -5.03
N GLY A 233 3.42 -12.61 -5.42
CA GLY A 233 1.98 -12.40 -5.28
C GLY A 233 1.33 -11.55 -6.36
N ILE A 234 2.06 -11.07 -7.35
CA ILE A 234 1.49 -10.51 -8.57
C ILE A 234 1.28 -11.64 -9.59
N GLU A 235 0.08 -11.70 -10.12
CA GLU A 235 -0.30 -12.66 -11.17
C GLU A 235 -1.15 -11.93 -12.21
N ILE A 236 -0.50 -11.47 -13.29
CA ILE A 236 -1.14 -10.79 -14.40
C ILE A 236 -1.52 -11.84 -15.44
N PRO A 237 -2.84 -12.01 -15.75
CA PRO A 237 -3.29 -13.02 -16.69
C PRO A 237 -2.70 -12.80 -18.10
N ALA A 238 -2.31 -13.88 -18.77
CA ALA A 238 -1.69 -13.84 -20.10
C ALA A 238 -2.54 -13.09 -21.16
N PHE A 239 -3.88 -13.11 -21.02
CA PHE A 239 -4.73 -12.37 -21.94
C PHE A 239 -4.59 -10.84 -21.79
N MET A 240 -4.26 -10.32 -20.60
CA MET A 240 -4.01 -8.89 -20.38
C MET A 240 -2.70 -8.48 -21.03
N ILE A 241 -1.65 -9.29 -20.88
CA ILE A 241 -0.36 -9.05 -21.54
C ILE A 241 -0.53 -9.04 -23.07
N ARG A 242 -1.26 -10.03 -23.63
CA ARG A 242 -1.57 -10.04 -25.06
C ARG A 242 -2.31 -8.79 -25.51
N LYS A 243 -3.31 -8.32 -24.78
CA LYS A 243 -4.03 -7.08 -25.13
C LYS A 243 -3.12 -5.85 -25.14
N LEU A 244 -2.16 -5.77 -24.22
CA LEU A 244 -1.15 -4.70 -24.28
C LEU A 244 -0.32 -4.83 -25.55
N THR A 245 0.21 -6.02 -25.86
CA THR A 245 1.00 -6.27 -27.06
C THR A 245 0.22 -5.89 -28.33
N ASP A 246 -1.02 -6.36 -28.45
CA ASP A 246 -1.89 -6.08 -29.59
C ASP A 246 -2.18 -4.57 -29.77
N ALA A 247 -2.27 -3.83 -28.66
CA ALA A 247 -2.54 -2.38 -28.69
C ALA A 247 -1.40 -1.56 -29.31
N GLY A 248 -0.15 -2.02 -29.20
CA GLY A 248 1.02 -1.35 -29.78
C GLY A 248 1.47 -1.94 -31.12
N GLU A 249 0.80 -2.98 -31.65
CA GLU A 249 1.20 -3.63 -32.88
C GLU A 249 1.13 -2.67 -34.08
N GLY A 250 2.23 -2.58 -34.83
CA GLY A 250 2.31 -1.74 -36.02
C GLY A 250 2.66 -0.27 -35.79
N TYR A 251 2.89 0.13 -34.55
CA TYR A 251 3.34 1.48 -34.17
C TYR A 251 4.87 1.53 -33.99
N SER A 252 5.44 2.74 -34.00
CA SER A 252 6.81 2.98 -33.53
C SER A 252 6.92 2.75 -32.02
N ASP A 253 8.13 2.52 -31.49
CA ASP A 253 8.30 2.25 -30.06
C ASP A 253 7.70 3.35 -29.17
N GLU A 254 7.83 4.63 -29.55
CA GLU A 254 7.29 5.76 -28.81
C GLU A 254 5.77 5.81 -28.86
N ASP A 255 5.18 5.65 -30.05
CA ASP A 255 3.73 5.61 -30.22
C ASP A 255 3.11 4.36 -29.57
N ALA A 256 3.82 3.21 -29.65
CA ALA A 256 3.39 1.97 -29.03
C ALA A 256 3.29 2.11 -27.49
N LEU A 257 4.24 2.80 -26.85
CA LEU A 257 4.19 3.05 -25.42
C LEU A 257 2.91 3.80 -25.00
N GLU A 258 2.52 4.84 -25.75
CA GLU A 258 1.26 5.54 -25.51
C GLU A 258 0.05 4.61 -25.63
N LYS A 259 0.02 3.73 -26.64
CA LYS A 259 -1.07 2.76 -26.82
C LYS A 259 -1.12 1.72 -25.69
N TYR A 260 0.04 1.25 -25.23
CA TYR A 260 0.12 0.35 -24.08
C TYR A 260 -0.44 1.01 -22.81
N MET A 261 -0.03 2.25 -22.53
CA MET A 261 -0.50 3.02 -21.37
C MET A 261 -2.01 3.25 -21.43
N ASP A 262 -2.55 3.64 -22.59
CA ASP A 262 -3.99 3.81 -22.81
C ASP A 262 -4.77 2.50 -22.55
N GLU A 263 -4.28 1.37 -23.06
CA GLU A 263 -4.92 0.07 -22.83
C GLU A 263 -4.82 -0.37 -21.36
N GLY A 264 -3.66 -0.13 -20.73
CA GLY A 264 -3.47 -0.39 -19.30
C GLY A 264 -4.43 0.41 -18.40
N LEU A 265 -4.67 1.69 -18.74
CA LEU A 265 -5.67 2.52 -18.05
C LEU A 265 -7.09 1.98 -18.25
N LYS A 266 -7.47 1.57 -19.45
CA LYS A 266 -8.79 0.96 -19.74
C LYS A 266 -8.99 -0.33 -18.94
N MET A 267 -7.97 -1.19 -18.85
CA MET A 267 -8.03 -2.40 -18.05
C MET A 267 -8.20 -2.06 -16.56
N SER A 268 -7.46 -1.07 -16.06
CA SER A 268 -7.55 -0.63 -14.66
C SER A 268 -8.92 -0.04 -14.33
N LEU A 269 -9.50 0.77 -15.23
CA LEU A 269 -10.87 1.29 -15.08
C LEU A 269 -11.90 0.15 -14.99
N LYS A 270 -11.76 -0.89 -15.83
CA LYS A 270 -12.63 -2.06 -15.77
C LYS A 270 -12.49 -2.79 -14.45
N THR A 271 -11.25 -3.04 -13.99
CA THR A 271 -10.97 -3.67 -12.70
C THR A 271 -11.59 -2.86 -11.56
N ILE A 272 -11.39 -1.53 -11.53
CA ILE A 272 -11.98 -0.64 -10.52
C ILE A 272 -13.51 -0.74 -10.52
N SER A 273 -14.15 -0.69 -11.71
CA SER A 273 -15.60 -0.81 -11.83
C SER A 273 -16.14 -2.14 -11.27
N GLU A 274 -15.42 -3.24 -11.45
CA GLU A 274 -15.79 -4.53 -10.89
C GLU A 274 -15.53 -4.60 -9.37
N LEU A 275 -14.44 -4.01 -8.89
CA LEU A 275 -14.11 -3.91 -7.47
C LEU A 275 -15.14 -3.09 -6.70
N CYS A 276 -15.56 -1.94 -7.22
CA CYS A 276 -16.56 -1.08 -6.57
C CYS A 276 -17.94 -1.75 -6.35
N LYS A 277 -18.22 -2.86 -7.05
CA LYS A 277 -19.44 -3.67 -6.86
C LYS A 277 -19.34 -4.68 -5.71
N ILE A 278 -18.16 -4.85 -5.13
CA ILE A 278 -17.93 -5.79 -4.01
C ILE A 278 -18.19 -5.04 -2.70
N LYS A 279 -19.31 -5.32 -2.05
CA LYS A 279 -19.76 -4.63 -0.82
C LYS A 279 -18.77 -4.65 0.35
N ARG A 280 -17.82 -5.60 0.34
CA ARG A 280 -16.85 -5.82 1.41
C ARG A 280 -15.58 -4.98 1.25
N ILE A 281 -15.46 -4.21 0.15
CA ILE A 281 -14.32 -3.32 -0.10
C ILE A 281 -14.66 -1.94 0.44
N ASP A 282 -13.78 -1.40 1.27
CA ASP A 282 -13.90 -0.06 1.85
C ASP A 282 -13.15 1.01 1.04
N GLY A 283 -12.43 0.59 0.00
CA GLY A 283 -11.68 1.51 -0.87
C GLY A 283 -10.73 0.83 -1.83
N VAL A 284 -9.89 1.63 -2.45
CA VAL A 284 -8.83 1.17 -3.36
C VAL A 284 -7.47 1.75 -2.98
N HIS A 285 -6.42 0.99 -3.28
CA HIS A 285 -5.03 1.40 -3.17
C HIS A 285 -4.41 1.42 -4.56
N ILE A 286 -4.21 2.63 -5.13
CA ILE A 286 -3.71 2.79 -6.50
C ILE A 286 -2.19 2.99 -6.47
N MET A 287 -1.46 2.04 -7.03
CA MET A 287 0.00 2.01 -7.08
C MET A 287 0.47 2.43 -8.48
N GLY A 288 0.73 3.72 -8.68
CA GLY A 288 1.13 4.27 -9.97
C GLY A 288 2.54 3.85 -10.45
N VAL A 289 3.42 3.43 -9.57
CA VAL A 289 4.79 2.94 -9.83
C VAL A 289 5.52 3.82 -10.87
N ASN A 290 5.92 5.04 -10.46
CA ASN A 290 6.50 6.08 -11.31
C ASN A 290 5.57 6.54 -12.47
N TRP A 291 4.29 6.54 -12.22
CA TRP A 291 3.25 7.05 -13.12
C TRP A 291 2.12 7.67 -12.27
N GLU A 292 2.49 8.67 -11.49
CA GLU A 292 1.62 9.30 -10.51
C GLU A 292 0.43 10.00 -11.17
N GLU A 293 0.58 10.45 -12.44
CA GLU A 293 -0.50 11.05 -13.24
C GLU A 293 -1.65 10.08 -13.50
N SER A 294 -1.39 8.77 -13.51
CA SER A 294 -2.44 7.75 -13.68
C SER A 294 -3.50 7.81 -12.59
N LEU A 295 -3.14 8.28 -11.37
CA LEU A 295 -4.05 8.38 -10.23
C LEU A 295 -5.23 9.32 -10.56
N SER A 296 -4.94 10.53 -11.04
CA SER A 296 -5.97 11.52 -11.38
C SER A 296 -6.92 10.99 -12.44
N PHE A 297 -6.37 10.38 -13.49
CA PHE A 297 -7.15 9.78 -14.56
C PHE A 297 -8.09 8.67 -14.04
N LEU A 298 -7.56 7.72 -13.25
CA LEU A 298 -8.34 6.60 -12.73
C LEU A 298 -9.44 7.06 -11.78
N VAL A 299 -9.17 8.05 -10.93
CA VAL A 299 -10.17 8.60 -9.99
C VAL A 299 -11.27 9.36 -10.74
N ASP A 300 -10.90 10.20 -11.72
CA ASP A 300 -11.85 11.03 -12.45
C ASP A 300 -12.72 10.26 -13.44
N LYS A 301 -12.20 9.17 -14.01
CA LYS A 301 -12.89 8.38 -15.06
C LYS A 301 -13.61 7.15 -14.55
N SER A 302 -13.52 6.85 -13.24
CA SER A 302 -14.19 5.71 -12.62
C SER A 302 -15.32 6.14 -11.67
N GLU A 303 -16.02 5.16 -11.11
CA GLU A 303 -17.05 5.34 -10.08
C GLU A 303 -16.49 5.85 -8.74
N ILE A 304 -15.17 5.82 -8.55
CA ILE A 304 -14.50 6.27 -7.31
C ILE A 304 -14.93 7.70 -6.96
N ARG A 305 -14.96 8.61 -7.94
CA ARG A 305 -15.34 10.01 -7.73
C ARG A 305 -16.74 10.14 -7.10
N ASN A 306 -17.70 9.36 -7.58
CA ASN A 306 -19.06 9.35 -7.06
C ASN A 306 -19.11 8.74 -5.65
N LEU A 307 -18.44 7.61 -5.44
CA LEU A 307 -18.38 6.93 -4.13
C LEU A 307 -17.77 7.80 -3.03
N ARG A 308 -16.70 8.57 -3.36
CA ARG A 308 -16.10 9.53 -2.42
C ARG A 308 -17.06 10.66 -2.05
N ASN A 309 -17.87 11.12 -3.00
CA ASN A 309 -18.85 12.18 -2.79
C ASN A 309 -20.15 11.68 -2.11
N GLY A 310 -20.32 10.36 -1.98
CA GLY A 310 -21.50 9.75 -1.37
C GLY A 310 -22.72 9.76 -2.28
N VAL A 311 -22.49 9.74 -3.61
CA VAL A 311 -23.53 9.65 -4.65
C VAL A 311 -23.59 8.25 -5.23
#